data_ea4bb0e694a0ed30765ce2bcff1a8af2
#
_entry.id   ea4bb0e694a0ed30765ce2bcff1a8af2
#
_cell.length_a   1.000
_cell.length_b   1.000
_cell.length_c   1.000
_cell.angle_alpha   90.00
_cell.angle_beta   90.00
_cell.angle_gamma   90.00
#
_symmetry.space_group_name_H-M   'P 1'
#
loop_
_entity.id
_entity.type
_entity.pdbx_description
1 polymer ?
#
loop_
_entity_poly.entity_id
_entity_poly.type
_entity_poly.pdbx_seq_one_letter_code
_entity_poly.pdbx_strand_id
1 'polypeptide(L)'
;MRAFSLIIRLGTRHLPWLGGLYQAQRLSRSRSLCQAQGFSRLALSLALLSLVALNLVALPAQAEIRVVDDHGEALTLAAPAKRIVALAPHLVEDAFAAGAGAQLVGVIAGSDYPAAARELPRVGSYRGIALEAVVSAQPDLVLAWGSGTPDDLVRQLQALGIPVYRSEPRRLADIAGNLRDIGLLSGHPAAGERAAARFERALLESRQQLTPAPRVFYQLGQAPLTTLAGGQIVTRVIQHCGGEPLFADAPVLVPEIGWEALLLARPQVIVAAAKDDAWQAFWAGHEALPAVASGTLYSLDPDAVSRPGPRLAQAARQMCADLADAAARLASSSPSEGQGQ
;
A
#
# COMPACT_ATOMS: atom_id res chain seq x y z
N MET A 1 -29.15 -43.52 -16.61
CA MET A 1 -30.19 -43.91 -17.57
C MET A 1 -29.55 -44.11 -18.95
N ARG A 2 -29.61 -45.37 -19.44
CA ARG A 2 -29.60 -45.89 -20.80
C ARG A 2 -28.50 -45.39 -21.74
N ALA A 3 -27.44 -46.14 -22.05
CA ALA A 3 -27.39 -47.35 -22.89
C ALA A 3 -27.77 -47.08 -24.34
N PHE A 4 -26.81 -47.31 -25.26
CA PHE A 4 -27.12 -48.15 -26.44
C PHE A 4 -25.81 -48.63 -27.10
N SER A 5 -25.61 -49.95 -27.00
CA SER A 5 -24.75 -50.76 -27.84
C SER A 5 -25.38 -50.93 -29.22
N LEU A 6 -24.58 -51.05 -30.26
CA LEU A 6 -24.98 -51.92 -31.40
C LEU A 6 -23.76 -52.59 -32.03
N ILE A 7 -23.82 -53.91 -31.98
CA ILE A 7 -23.00 -54.95 -32.64
C ILE A 7 -23.62 -55.16 -34.05
N ILE A 8 -22.79 -55.31 -35.07
CA ILE A 8 -23.16 -56.15 -36.22
C ILE A 8 -21.95 -57.00 -36.67
N ARG A 9 -22.19 -58.28 -36.68
CA ARG A 9 -21.39 -59.41 -37.20
C ARG A 9 -21.72 -59.70 -38.65
N LEU A 10 -20.90 -60.58 -39.22
CA LEU A 10 -21.07 -61.51 -40.37
C LEU A 10 -20.43 -60.99 -41.69
N GLY A 11 -19.71 -61.78 -42.41
CA GLY A 11 -19.66 -63.22 -42.54
C GLY A 11 -18.61 -63.72 -43.56
N THR A 12 -18.23 -64.90 -43.32
CA THR A 12 -17.32 -65.80 -44.02
C THR A 12 -17.69 -66.10 -45.44
N ARG A 13 -16.74 -66.32 -46.36
CA ARG A 13 -16.82 -67.43 -47.32
C ARG A 13 -15.47 -67.71 -48.00
N HIS A 14 -15.19 -68.96 -48.08
CA HIS A 14 -14.21 -69.91 -48.47
C HIS A 14 -13.65 -69.85 -49.91
N LEU A 15 -12.32 -70.19 -50.04
CA LEU A 15 -11.65 -71.24 -50.84
C LEU A 15 -11.54 -71.13 -52.39
N PRO A 16 -10.62 -71.93 -52.99
CA PRO A 16 -9.17 -72.15 -52.85
C PRO A 16 -8.39 -72.19 -54.23
N TRP A 17 -7.14 -72.70 -54.21
CA TRP A 17 -6.31 -73.27 -55.28
C TRP A 17 -5.43 -72.34 -56.15
N LEU A 18 -4.22 -72.59 -56.23
CA LEU A 18 -3.11 -73.37 -56.81
C LEU A 18 -1.84 -72.58 -56.54
N GLY A 19 -0.77 -73.03 -56.01
CA GLY A 19 0.02 -74.19 -56.34
C GLY A 19 1.20 -73.81 -57.22
N GLY A 20 2.44 -73.77 -56.64
CA GLY A 20 3.62 -74.00 -57.39
C GLY A 20 4.46 -72.76 -57.79
N LEU A 21 5.53 -72.57 -57.08
CA LEU A 21 6.93 -72.59 -57.59
C LEU A 21 7.86 -72.16 -56.47
N TYR A 22 8.57 -73.17 -56.06
CA TYR A 22 9.54 -73.23 -54.99
C TYR A 22 10.90 -72.77 -55.45
N GLN A 23 11.65 -72.13 -54.49
CA GLN A 23 13.10 -71.98 -54.46
C GLN A 23 13.78 -71.02 -55.39
N ALA A 24 14.04 -69.85 -54.93
CA ALA A 24 15.39 -69.23 -55.01
C ALA A 24 15.33 -67.75 -54.50
N GLN A 25 15.27 -67.50 -53.20
CA GLN A 25 15.65 -66.20 -52.60
C GLN A 25 15.78 -66.30 -51.09
N ARG A 26 16.70 -67.16 -50.66
CA ARG A 26 17.15 -67.13 -49.29
C ARG A 26 18.64 -66.77 -49.26
N LEU A 27 19.06 -65.57 -49.51
CA LEU A 27 20.43 -65.11 -49.10
C LEU A 27 20.66 -63.58 -49.22
N SER A 28 19.68 -62.76 -49.30
CA SER A 28 19.93 -61.29 -49.30
C SER A 28 19.16 -60.45 -48.29
N ARG A 29 18.48 -61.09 -47.30
CA ARG A 29 17.67 -60.34 -46.31
C ARG A 29 18.32 -60.12 -44.92
N SER A 30 19.55 -60.56 -44.67
CA SER A 30 20.17 -60.46 -43.39
C SER A 30 21.14 -59.28 -43.18
N ARG A 31 21.40 -58.43 -44.22
CA ARG A 31 22.28 -57.25 -44.08
C ARG A 31 21.55 -55.91 -43.97
N SER A 32 20.30 -55.81 -44.32
CA SER A 32 19.54 -54.56 -44.28
C SER A 32 18.79 -54.29 -42.96
N LEU A 33 18.60 -55.29 -42.09
CA LEU A 33 17.93 -55.09 -40.78
C LEU A 33 18.83 -54.56 -39.66
N CYS A 34 20.15 -54.79 -39.76
CA CYS A 34 21.08 -54.24 -38.75
C CYS A 34 21.40 -52.74 -38.95
N GLN A 35 21.30 -52.19 -40.17
CA GLN A 35 21.53 -50.76 -40.39
C GLN A 35 20.32 -49.89 -39.99
N ALA A 36 19.09 -50.40 -40.13
CA ALA A 36 17.86 -49.66 -39.77
C ALA A 36 17.67 -49.47 -38.27
N GLN A 37 18.21 -50.37 -37.42
CA GLN A 37 18.10 -50.25 -35.97
C GLN A 37 19.09 -49.25 -35.36
N GLY A 38 20.20 -49.00 -36.01
CA GLY A 38 21.18 -47.97 -35.57
C GLY A 38 20.69 -46.52 -35.74
N PHE A 39 20.04 -46.26 -36.90
CA PHE A 39 19.53 -44.93 -37.20
C PHE A 39 18.31 -44.55 -36.34
N SER A 40 17.47 -45.54 -35.98
CA SER A 40 16.29 -45.29 -35.11
C SER A 40 16.70 -44.98 -33.65
N ARG A 41 17.74 -45.58 -33.15
CA ARG A 41 18.25 -45.30 -31.78
C ARG A 41 18.94 -43.95 -31.69
N LEU A 42 19.68 -43.56 -32.74
CA LEU A 42 20.34 -42.25 -32.80
C LEU A 42 19.30 -41.13 -32.92
N ALA A 43 18.28 -41.31 -33.75
CA ALA A 43 17.19 -40.37 -33.92
C ALA A 43 16.36 -40.20 -32.63
N LEU A 44 16.11 -41.31 -31.88
CA LEU A 44 15.41 -41.28 -30.59
C LEU A 44 16.24 -40.57 -29.51
N SER A 45 17.54 -40.81 -29.49
CA SER A 45 18.46 -40.14 -28.53
C SER A 45 18.57 -38.64 -28.80
N LEU A 46 18.65 -38.22 -30.08
CA LEU A 46 18.65 -36.81 -30.46
C LEU A 46 17.31 -36.13 -30.16
N ALA A 47 16.18 -36.82 -30.37
CA ALA A 47 14.86 -36.30 -30.02
C ALA A 47 14.67 -36.17 -28.49
N LEU A 48 15.19 -37.12 -27.70
CA LEU A 48 15.20 -36.98 -26.23
C LEU A 48 16.11 -35.85 -25.73
N LEU A 49 17.30 -35.72 -26.32
CA LEU A 49 18.22 -34.60 -25.97
C LEU A 49 17.60 -33.24 -26.32
N SER A 50 16.94 -33.13 -27.48
CA SER A 50 16.25 -31.88 -27.87
C SER A 50 15.05 -31.57 -26.97
N LEU A 51 14.30 -32.58 -26.49
CA LEU A 51 13.20 -32.40 -25.54
C LEU A 51 13.70 -31.97 -24.16
N VAL A 52 14.84 -32.52 -23.71
CA VAL A 52 15.50 -32.11 -22.46
C VAL A 52 16.08 -30.70 -22.58
N ALA A 53 16.71 -30.36 -23.71
CA ALA A 53 17.22 -29.03 -23.96
C ALA A 53 16.11 -27.96 -24.04
N LEU A 54 14.95 -28.32 -24.61
CA LEU A 54 13.78 -27.43 -24.69
C LEU A 54 13.16 -27.15 -23.31
N ASN A 55 13.22 -28.12 -22.38
CA ASN A 55 12.75 -27.92 -21.01
C ASN A 55 13.74 -27.14 -20.13
N LEU A 56 15.05 -27.06 -20.49
CA LEU A 56 16.04 -26.27 -19.75
C LEU A 56 15.98 -24.75 -20.12
N VAL A 57 15.35 -24.39 -21.25
CA VAL A 57 15.28 -23.00 -21.71
C VAL A 57 14.00 -22.28 -21.22
N ALA A 58 13.03 -23.01 -20.67
CA ALA A 58 11.83 -22.43 -20.09
C ALA A 58 12.02 -22.11 -18.60
N LEU A 59 13.10 -21.39 -18.24
CA LEU A 59 13.07 -20.61 -17.00
C LEU A 59 11.98 -19.57 -17.19
N PRO A 60 10.95 -19.53 -16.32
CA PRO A 60 10.00 -18.45 -16.39
C PRO A 60 10.78 -17.14 -16.24
N ALA A 61 10.82 -16.33 -17.29
CA ALA A 61 11.25 -14.94 -17.16
C ALA A 61 10.30 -14.33 -16.15
N GLN A 62 10.72 -14.21 -14.90
CA GLN A 62 9.95 -13.47 -13.90
C GLN A 62 9.88 -12.05 -14.43
N ALA A 63 8.67 -11.58 -14.69
CA ALA A 63 8.48 -10.20 -15.10
C ALA A 63 9.05 -9.29 -14.01
N GLU A 64 9.94 -8.38 -14.40
CA GLU A 64 10.46 -7.36 -13.50
C GLU A 64 9.30 -6.59 -12.85
N ILE A 65 9.39 -6.43 -11.54
CA ILE A 65 8.43 -5.62 -10.79
C ILE A 65 8.89 -4.18 -10.89
N ARG A 66 8.04 -3.32 -11.44
CA ARG A 66 8.34 -1.90 -11.60
C ARG A 66 7.25 -1.04 -10.99
N VAL A 67 7.62 -0.11 -10.13
CA VAL A 67 6.76 0.91 -9.53
C VAL A 67 7.43 2.29 -9.67
N VAL A 68 6.66 3.34 -9.47
CA VAL A 68 7.17 4.72 -9.36
C VAL A 68 6.80 5.22 -7.98
N ASP A 69 7.77 5.63 -7.20
CA ASP A 69 7.57 6.10 -5.84
C ASP A 69 6.98 7.53 -5.77
N ASP A 70 6.66 8.02 -4.57
CA ASP A 70 6.07 9.35 -4.38
C ASP A 70 7.03 10.51 -4.72
N HIS A 71 8.33 10.24 -4.95
CA HIS A 71 9.30 11.20 -5.47
C HIS A 71 9.42 11.17 -6.99
N GLY A 72 8.67 10.29 -7.68
CA GLY A 72 8.74 10.10 -9.13
C GLY A 72 9.90 9.22 -9.59
N GLU A 73 10.59 8.56 -8.68
CA GLU A 73 11.71 7.66 -8.97
C GLU A 73 11.19 6.27 -9.34
N ALA A 74 11.71 5.73 -10.45
CA ALA A 74 11.35 4.38 -10.88
C ALA A 74 12.18 3.35 -10.10
N LEU A 75 11.49 2.47 -9.38
CA LEU A 75 12.08 1.32 -8.69
C LEU A 75 11.78 0.04 -9.45
N THR A 76 12.82 -0.75 -9.72
CA THR A 76 12.70 -2.05 -10.41
C THR A 76 13.32 -3.15 -9.54
N LEU A 77 12.56 -4.22 -9.31
CA LEU A 77 13.02 -5.44 -8.65
C LEU A 77 12.95 -6.62 -9.61
N ALA A 78 14.00 -7.43 -9.65
CA ALA A 78 14.02 -8.67 -10.45
C ALA A 78 13.10 -9.76 -9.88
N ALA A 79 12.79 -9.70 -8.59
CA ALA A 79 11.88 -10.61 -7.88
C ALA A 79 11.25 -9.89 -6.68
N PRO A 80 10.13 -10.41 -6.14
CA PRO A 80 9.53 -9.83 -4.94
C PRO A 80 10.49 -9.83 -3.76
N ALA A 81 10.53 -8.70 -3.04
CA ALA A 81 11.32 -8.53 -1.84
C ALA A 81 10.97 -9.58 -0.78
N LYS A 82 11.98 -10.11 -0.09
CA LYS A 82 11.84 -11.10 0.98
C LYS A 82 12.28 -10.56 2.34
N ARG A 83 13.09 -9.52 2.33
CA ARG A 83 13.68 -8.92 3.53
C ARG A 83 13.50 -7.40 3.46
N ILE A 84 12.46 -6.92 4.11
CA ILE A 84 12.05 -5.51 4.04
C ILE A 84 12.42 -4.82 5.35
N VAL A 85 13.08 -3.66 5.24
CA VAL A 85 13.26 -2.73 6.37
C VAL A 85 12.33 -1.53 6.15
N ALA A 86 11.54 -1.17 7.17
CA ALA A 86 10.63 -0.02 7.12
C ALA A 86 11.08 1.07 8.08
N LEU A 87 11.40 2.26 7.54
CA LEU A 87 12.01 3.38 8.24
C LEU A 87 11.00 4.44 8.74
N ALA A 88 9.71 4.10 8.74
CA ALA A 88 8.67 4.92 9.36
C ALA A 88 7.51 4.05 9.89
N PRO A 89 6.81 4.46 10.96
CA PRO A 89 5.71 3.69 11.53
C PRO A 89 4.56 3.43 10.54
N HIS A 90 4.18 4.42 9.72
CA HIS A 90 3.12 4.23 8.72
C HIS A 90 3.51 3.20 7.65
N LEU A 91 4.79 3.12 7.25
CA LEU A 91 5.27 2.13 6.29
C LEU A 91 5.24 0.71 6.84
N VAL A 92 5.41 0.57 8.17
CA VAL A 92 5.20 -0.73 8.84
C VAL A 92 3.72 -1.12 8.75
N GLU A 93 2.82 -0.17 9.01
CA GLU A 93 1.38 -0.39 8.89
C GLU A 93 0.97 -0.73 7.45
N ASP A 94 1.52 -0.02 6.46
CA ASP A 94 1.31 -0.28 5.04
C ASP A 94 1.79 -1.69 4.65
N ALA A 95 3.00 -2.07 5.08
CA ALA A 95 3.56 -3.40 4.82
C ALA A 95 2.67 -4.53 5.40
N PHE A 96 2.21 -4.38 6.64
CA PHE A 96 1.28 -5.35 7.22
C PHE A 96 -0.06 -5.38 6.48
N ALA A 97 -0.62 -4.24 6.13
CA ALA A 97 -1.89 -4.14 5.42
C ALA A 97 -1.81 -4.72 4.00
N ALA A 98 -0.67 -4.54 3.33
CA ALA A 98 -0.37 -5.09 2.01
C ALA A 98 0.04 -6.57 2.02
N GLY A 99 0.13 -7.21 3.20
CA GLY A 99 0.46 -8.63 3.35
C GLY A 99 1.95 -8.94 3.48
N ALA A 100 2.81 -7.92 3.58
CA ALA A 100 4.26 -8.06 3.67
C ALA A 100 4.80 -8.12 5.11
N GLY A 101 3.94 -8.22 6.12
CA GLY A 101 4.34 -8.19 7.53
C GLY A 101 5.38 -9.24 7.92
N ALA A 102 5.29 -10.46 7.34
CA ALA A 102 6.25 -11.54 7.60
C ALA A 102 7.63 -11.32 6.95
N GLN A 103 7.74 -10.38 6.02
CA GLN A 103 8.98 -10.03 5.33
C GLN A 103 9.73 -8.88 6.04
N LEU A 104 9.10 -8.23 7.02
CA LEU A 104 9.75 -7.18 7.80
C LEU A 104 10.83 -7.76 8.70
N VAL A 105 12.08 -7.36 8.45
CA VAL A 105 13.27 -7.80 9.21
C VAL A 105 13.85 -6.69 10.08
N GLY A 106 13.38 -5.46 9.92
CA GLY A 106 13.78 -4.31 10.72
C GLY A 106 12.79 -3.16 10.59
N VAL A 107 12.52 -2.47 11.69
CA VAL A 107 11.59 -1.34 11.74
C VAL A 107 12.16 -0.23 12.61
N ILE A 108 11.60 0.98 12.48
CA ILE A 108 11.98 2.11 13.32
C ILE A 108 11.26 2.08 14.67
N ALA A 109 11.84 2.69 15.70
CA ALA A 109 11.18 2.89 16.99
C ALA A 109 9.85 3.66 16.80
N GLY A 110 8.82 3.31 17.58
CA GLY A 110 7.45 3.84 17.41
C GLY A 110 6.58 3.03 16.45
N SER A 111 7.12 1.98 15.83
CA SER A 111 6.34 1.01 15.05
C SER A 111 5.66 0.02 15.99
N ASP A 112 4.46 0.33 16.42
CA ASP A 112 3.72 -0.38 17.47
C ASP A 112 2.39 -0.98 16.98
N TYR A 113 2.05 -0.74 15.73
CA TYR A 113 0.83 -1.26 15.10
C TYR A 113 1.15 -1.97 13.76
N PRO A 114 0.51 -3.12 13.49
CA PRO A 114 -0.29 -3.92 14.43
C PRO A 114 0.57 -4.45 15.60
N ALA A 115 -0.04 -5.11 16.59
CA ALA A 115 0.68 -5.60 17.78
C ALA A 115 1.93 -6.43 17.44
N ALA A 116 1.89 -7.21 16.35
CA ALA A 116 3.02 -7.99 15.84
C ALA A 116 4.25 -7.13 15.46
N ALA A 117 4.07 -5.85 15.14
CA ALA A 117 5.19 -4.96 14.83
C ALA A 117 6.08 -4.65 16.05
N ARG A 118 5.56 -4.85 17.28
CA ARG A 118 6.30 -4.62 18.52
C ARG A 118 7.46 -5.57 18.70
N GLU A 119 7.35 -6.77 18.16
CA GLU A 119 8.34 -7.85 18.28
C GLU A 119 9.48 -7.73 17.24
N LEU A 120 9.35 -6.85 16.24
CA LEU A 120 10.34 -6.71 15.19
C LEU A 120 11.60 -5.96 15.67
N PRO A 121 12.79 -6.32 15.16
CA PRO A 121 14.04 -5.63 15.48
C PRO A 121 14.00 -4.13 15.15
N ARG A 122 14.55 -3.29 16.02
CA ARG A 122 14.64 -1.84 15.80
C ARG A 122 15.96 -1.49 15.15
N VAL A 123 15.92 -0.83 13.99
CA VAL A 123 17.10 -0.37 13.23
C VAL A 123 17.38 1.12 13.42
N GLY A 124 16.56 1.83 14.17
CA GLY A 124 16.74 3.25 14.43
C GLY A 124 15.55 3.88 15.13
N SER A 125 15.59 5.20 15.28
CA SER A 125 14.51 6.01 15.85
C SER A 125 14.43 7.36 15.12
N TYR A 126 13.45 8.20 15.50
CA TYR A 126 13.36 9.59 15.00
C TYR A 126 14.61 10.44 15.35
N ARG A 127 15.43 10.00 16.32
CA ARG A 127 16.69 10.67 16.69
C ARG A 127 17.85 10.33 15.77
N GLY A 128 17.72 9.27 14.98
CA GLY A 128 18.72 8.83 14.02
C GLY A 128 18.53 7.38 13.60
N ILE A 129 18.96 7.11 12.37
CA ILE A 129 18.96 5.80 11.76
C ILE A 129 20.40 5.52 11.33
N ALA A 130 21.02 4.51 11.91
CA ALA A 130 22.39 4.13 11.55
C ALA A 130 22.36 3.23 10.29
N LEU A 131 23.18 3.56 9.29
CA LEU A 131 23.32 2.78 8.06
C LEU A 131 23.66 1.33 8.39
N GLU A 132 24.59 1.11 9.31
CA GLU A 132 25.07 -0.22 9.71
C GLU A 132 23.95 -1.09 10.27
N ALA A 133 23.03 -0.49 11.04
CA ALA A 133 21.88 -1.22 11.59
C ALA A 133 20.93 -1.68 10.50
N VAL A 134 20.70 -0.83 9.49
CA VAL A 134 19.87 -1.18 8.32
C VAL A 134 20.56 -2.27 7.49
N VAL A 135 21.83 -2.11 7.17
CA VAL A 135 22.61 -3.06 6.37
C VAL A 135 22.76 -4.41 7.08
N SER A 136 22.94 -4.43 8.39
CA SER A 136 23.04 -5.66 9.20
C SER A 136 21.76 -6.49 9.15
N ALA A 137 20.60 -5.89 8.90
CA ALA A 137 19.35 -6.59 8.67
C ALA A 137 19.30 -7.27 7.29
N GLN A 138 20.28 -7.05 6.42
CA GLN A 138 20.39 -7.60 5.05
C GLN A 138 19.09 -7.44 4.25
N PRO A 139 18.56 -6.23 4.09
CA PRO A 139 17.34 -6.00 3.34
C PRO A 139 17.59 -6.13 1.83
N ASP A 140 16.59 -6.63 1.11
CA ASP A 140 16.49 -6.56 -0.35
C ASP A 140 15.53 -5.45 -0.80
N LEU A 141 14.87 -4.77 0.15
CA LEU A 141 14.08 -3.56 -0.05
C LEU A 141 14.05 -2.74 1.23
N VAL A 142 14.22 -1.42 1.10
CA VAL A 142 13.98 -0.46 2.18
C VAL A 142 12.77 0.40 1.82
N LEU A 143 11.82 0.52 2.75
CA LEU A 143 10.73 1.49 2.68
C LEU A 143 11.14 2.71 3.49
N ALA A 144 11.26 3.86 2.85
CA ALA A 144 11.71 5.11 3.45
C ALA A 144 10.60 6.18 3.41
N TRP A 145 10.50 6.99 4.45
CA TRP A 145 9.62 8.16 4.44
C TRP A 145 10.34 9.32 3.74
N GLY A 146 9.70 9.88 2.72
CA GLY A 146 10.30 10.88 1.83
C GLY A 146 10.91 12.07 2.57
N SER A 147 10.14 12.74 3.43
CA SER A 147 10.61 13.90 4.22
C SER A 147 11.24 13.55 5.57
N GLY A 148 11.04 12.34 6.07
CA GLY A 148 11.48 11.92 7.40
C GLY A 148 12.74 11.06 7.43
N THR A 149 13.15 10.50 6.28
CA THR A 149 14.40 9.75 6.14
C THR A 149 15.47 10.64 5.52
N PRO A 150 16.65 10.80 6.15
CA PRO A 150 17.71 11.63 5.58
C PRO A 150 18.11 11.21 4.17
N ASP A 151 18.19 12.14 3.22
CA ASP A 151 18.59 11.86 1.83
C ASP A 151 19.97 11.22 1.73
N ASP A 152 20.88 11.57 2.63
CA ASP A 152 22.22 10.96 2.70
C ASP A 152 22.13 9.46 2.97
N LEU A 153 21.28 9.05 3.88
CA LEU A 153 21.05 7.62 4.18
C LEU A 153 20.47 6.90 2.96
N VAL A 154 19.50 7.51 2.28
CA VAL A 154 18.91 6.94 1.06
C VAL A 154 19.97 6.74 -0.01
N ARG A 155 20.82 7.76 -0.26
CA ARG A 155 21.93 7.66 -1.24
C ARG A 155 22.94 6.58 -0.87
N GLN A 156 23.30 6.44 0.41
CA GLN A 156 24.24 5.43 0.88
C GLN A 156 23.66 4.01 0.69
N LEU A 157 22.38 3.80 0.98
CA LEU A 157 21.71 2.52 0.76
C LEU A 157 21.70 2.15 -0.75
N GLN A 158 21.34 3.11 -1.60
CA GLN A 158 21.34 2.92 -3.06
C GLN A 158 22.76 2.65 -3.60
N ALA A 159 23.79 3.31 -3.09
CA ALA A 159 25.18 3.06 -3.46
C ALA A 159 25.66 1.65 -3.08
N LEU A 160 25.06 1.05 -2.06
CA LEU A 160 25.27 -0.35 -1.67
C LEU A 160 24.42 -1.34 -2.49
N GLY A 161 23.66 -0.86 -3.49
CA GLY A 161 22.79 -1.68 -4.31
C GLY A 161 21.49 -2.12 -3.59
N ILE A 162 21.13 -1.48 -2.49
CA ILE A 162 19.89 -1.75 -1.77
C ILE A 162 18.78 -0.87 -2.34
N PRO A 163 17.72 -1.45 -2.94
CA PRO A 163 16.59 -0.71 -3.46
C PRO A 163 15.84 0.04 -2.35
N VAL A 164 15.47 1.30 -2.61
CA VAL A 164 14.73 2.14 -1.66
C VAL A 164 13.44 2.63 -2.33
N TYR A 165 12.30 2.36 -1.73
CA TYR A 165 10.99 2.91 -2.09
C TYR A 165 10.70 4.09 -1.16
N ARG A 166 10.46 5.29 -1.72
CA ARG A 166 10.21 6.52 -0.95
C ARG A 166 8.73 6.85 -0.96
N SER A 167 8.09 6.79 0.21
CA SER A 167 6.68 7.14 0.41
C SER A 167 6.56 8.56 1.00
N GLU A 168 5.80 9.42 0.34
CA GLU A 168 5.46 10.77 0.78
C GLU A 168 4.03 11.12 0.38
N PRO A 169 3.00 10.48 0.96
CA PRO A 169 1.62 10.73 0.56
C PRO A 169 1.19 12.17 0.87
N ARG A 170 0.88 12.94 -0.16
CA ARG A 170 0.40 14.33 -0.07
C ARG A 170 -1.09 14.45 -0.33
N ARG A 171 -1.67 13.44 -0.95
CA ARG A 171 -3.11 13.28 -1.20
C ARG A 171 -3.58 11.98 -0.56
N LEU A 172 -4.84 11.93 -0.19
CA LEU A 172 -5.41 10.71 0.40
C LEU A 172 -5.29 9.50 -0.55
N ALA A 173 -5.39 9.73 -1.86
CA ALA A 173 -5.23 8.67 -2.86
C ALA A 173 -3.82 8.08 -2.92
N ASP A 174 -2.78 8.83 -2.55
CA ASP A 174 -1.39 8.38 -2.59
C ASP A 174 -1.19 7.21 -1.61
N ILE A 175 -1.88 7.21 -0.46
CA ILE A 175 -1.85 6.10 0.51
C ILE A 175 -2.34 4.79 -0.13
N ALA A 176 -3.43 4.85 -0.90
CA ALA A 176 -3.92 3.68 -1.62
C ALA A 176 -2.92 3.22 -2.69
N GLY A 177 -2.23 4.16 -3.38
CA GLY A 177 -1.13 3.88 -4.28
C GLY A 177 0.00 3.12 -3.59
N ASN A 178 0.49 3.63 -2.46
CA ASN A 178 1.56 3.01 -1.68
C ASN A 178 1.22 1.59 -1.21
N LEU A 179 -0.03 1.35 -0.80
CA LEU A 179 -0.50 0.00 -0.45
C LEU A 179 -0.43 -0.97 -1.63
N ARG A 180 -0.78 -0.52 -2.84
CA ARG A 180 -0.66 -1.31 -4.08
C ARG A 180 0.81 -1.59 -4.42
N ASP A 181 1.64 -0.57 -4.38
CA ASP A 181 3.06 -0.67 -4.71
C ASP A 181 3.81 -1.60 -3.75
N ILE A 182 3.60 -1.44 -2.44
CA ILE A 182 4.18 -2.33 -1.42
C ILE A 182 3.69 -3.77 -1.62
N GLY A 183 2.42 -3.96 -1.97
CA GLY A 183 1.88 -5.27 -2.33
C GLY A 183 2.58 -5.88 -3.54
N LEU A 184 2.83 -5.10 -4.60
CA LEU A 184 3.57 -5.54 -5.79
C LEU A 184 5.02 -5.86 -5.44
N LEU A 185 5.73 -4.95 -4.79
CA LEU A 185 7.14 -5.08 -4.42
C LEU A 185 7.40 -6.29 -3.51
N SER A 186 6.44 -6.64 -2.66
CA SER A 186 6.54 -7.77 -1.73
C SER A 186 5.99 -9.10 -2.28
N GLY A 187 5.41 -9.11 -3.50
CA GLY A 187 4.80 -10.29 -4.09
C GLY A 187 3.40 -10.63 -3.57
N HIS A 188 2.71 -9.66 -2.99
CA HIS A 188 1.35 -9.76 -2.47
C HIS A 188 0.37 -8.80 -3.17
N PRO A 189 0.33 -8.71 -4.53
CA PRO A 189 -0.45 -7.70 -5.23
C PRO A 189 -1.94 -7.73 -4.88
N ALA A 190 -2.51 -8.92 -4.70
CA ALA A 190 -3.92 -9.05 -4.32
C ALA A 190 -4.20 -8.55 -2.89
N ALA A 191 -3.24 -8.64 -1.96
CA ALA A 191 -3.39 -8.10 -0.61
C ALA A 191 -3.27 -6.57 -0.62
N GLY A 192 -2.30 -6.03 -1.36
CA GLY A 192 -2.15 -4.59 -1.59
C GLY A 192 -3.40 -3.97 -2.18
N GLU A 193 -3.95 -4.57 -3.25
CA GLU A 193 -5.20 -4.10 -3.87
C GLU A 193 -6.38 -4.13 -2.89
N ARG A 194 -6.54 -5.22 -2.13
CA ARG A 194 -7.62 -5.28 -1.10
C ARG A 194 -7.45 -4.23 -0.01
N ALA A 195 -6.22 -3.94 0.41
CA ALA A 195 -5.94 -2.90 1.40
C ALA A 195 -6.27 -1.51 0.86
N ALA A 196 -5.82 -1.21 -0.36
CA ALA A 196 -6.11 0.03 -1.07
C ALA A 196 -7.63 0.24 -1.25
N ALA A 197 -8.33 -0.77 -1.76
CA ALA A 197 -9.79 -0.71 -1.97
C ALA A 197 -10.57 -0.52 -0.65
N ARG A 198 -10.12 -1.13 0.45
CA ARG A 198 -10.74 -0.90 1.78
C ARG A 198 -10.53 0.55 2.24
N PHE A 199 -9.33 1.08 2.07
CA PHE A 199 -9.00 2.46 2.42
C PHE A 199 -9.84 3.45 1.59
N GLU A 200 -9.86 3.29 0.27
CA GLU A 200 -10.65 4.14 -0.65
C GLU A 200 -12.14 4.11 -0.33
N ARG A 201 -12.69 2.93 -0.06
CA ARG A 201 -14.09 2.78 0.32
C ARG A 201 -14.40 3.50 1.62
N ALA A 202 -13.56 3.34 2.65
CA ALA A 202 -13.75 4.00 3.93
C ALA A 202 -13.70 5.53 3.81
N LEU A 203 -12.85 6.07 2.94
CA LEU A 203 -12.83 7.49 2.60
C LEU A 203 -14.11 7.91 1.88
N LEU A 204 -14.55 7.14 0.88
CA LEU A 204 -15.76 7.47 0.13
C LEU A 204 -17.00 7.51 1.05
N GLU A 205 -17.12 6.55 1.96
CA GLU A 205 -18.22 6.45 2.91
C GLU A 205 -18.22 7.59 3.95
N SER A 206 -17.04 8.14 4.29
CA SER A 206 -16.92 9.22 5.26
C SER A 206 -17.03 10.62 4.65
N ARG A 207 -16.90 10.75 3.32
CA ARG A 207 -16.86 12.04 2.65
C ARG A 207 -18.12 12.86 2.90
N GLN A 208 -17.94 14.14 3.22
CA GLN A 208 -19.02 15.08 3.45
C GLN A 208 -18.80 16.38 2.68
N GLN A 209 -19.91 17.08 2.44
CA GLN A 209 -19.94 18.47 1.96
C GLN A 209 -20.81 19.25 2.94
N LEU A 210 -20.17 20.10 3.75
CA LEU A 210 -20.85 20.93 4.72
C LEU A 210 -21.04 22.34 4.15
N THR A 211 -22.23 22.90 4.31
CA THR A 211 -22.55 24.25 3.80
C THR A 211 -23.30 25.02 4.88
N PRO A 212 -22.71 26.12 5.41
CA PRO A 212 -21.35 26.60 5.14
C PRO A 212 -20.27 25.63 5.68
N ALA A 213 -19.09 25.62 5.04
CA ALA A 213 -17.95 24.86 5.53
C ALA A 213 -17.45 25.44 6.86
N PRO A 214 -17.36 24.64 7.95
CA PRO A 214 -16.84 25.14 9.22
C PRO A 214 -15.34 25.44 9.11
N ARG A 215 -14.90 26.58 9.68
CA ARG A 215 -13.49 26.98 9.74
C ARG A 215 -12.79 26.22 10.84
N VAL A 216 -11.80 25.39 10.46
CA VAL A 216 -11.13 24.44 11.33
C VAL A 216 -9.71 24.90 11.64
N PHE A 217 -9.40 25.04 12.91
CA PHE A 217 -8.03 25.18 13.40
C PHE A 217 -7.54 23.83 13.90
N TYR A 218 -6.51 23.29 13.27
CA TYR A 218 -5.84 22.08 13.74
C TYR A 218 -4.70 22.47 14.70
N GLN A 219 -4.86 22.20 15.98
CA GLN A 219 -3.84 22.47 16.98
C GLN A 219 -2.77 21.37 16.98
N LEU A 220 -1.57 21.72 16.49
CA LEU A 220 -0.41 20.82 16.53
C LEU A 220 0.37 20.96 17.83
N GLY A 221 0.60 22.20 18.30
CA GLY A 221 1.30 22.55 19.55
C GLY A 221 0.58 23.65 20.30
N GLN A 222 0.91 23.81 21.60
CA GLN A 222 0.32 24.81 22.49
C GLN A 222 1.28 25.96 22.82
N ALA A 223 2.57 25.66 22.98
CA ALA A 223 3.57 26.64 23.36
C ALA A 223 4.90 26.38 22.60
N PRO A 224 5.09 27.03 21.45
CA PRO A 224 4.20 28.01 20.80
C PRO A 224 2.97 27.35 20.20
N LEU A 225 1.89 28.16 20.02
CA LEU A 225 0.71 27.68 19.32
C LEU A 225 1.03 27.47 17.84
N THR A 226 0.91 26.24 17.37
CA THR A 226 1.24 25.85 15.99
C THR A 226 0.11 25.12 15.31
N THR A 227 0.08 25.21 13.99
CA THR A 227 -0.87 24.46 13.14
C THR A 227 -0.17 23.86 11.93
N LEU A 228 -0.93 23.27 11.02
CA LEU A 228 -0.45 22.70 9.77
C LEU A 228 -0.93 23.54 8.59
N ALA A 229 0.00 23.88 7.68
CA ALA A 229 -0.34 24.52 6.43
C ALA A 229 -0.96 23.53 5.41
N GLY A 230 -1.41 24.02 4.28
CA GLY A 230 -1.88 23.23 3.15
C GLY A 230 -0.77 22.30 2.62
N GLY A 231 -1.15 21.18 2.02
CA GLY A 231 -0.19 20.19 1.55
C GLY A 231 0.16 19.11 2.57
N GLN A 232 -0.21 19.29 3.83
CA GLN A 232 -0.15 18.27 4.85
C GLN A 232 -1.35 17.32 4.75
N ILE A 233 -1.12 16.04 5.05
CA ILE A 233 -2.19 15.03 4.90
C ILE A 233 -3.41 15.32 5.79
N VAL A 234 -3.21 15.88 6.98
CA VAL A 234 -4.28 16.24 7.92
C VAL A 234 -5.18 17.34 7.35
N THR A 235 -4.60 18.35 6.68
CA THR A 235 -5.40 19.42 6.03
C THR A 235 -6.24 18.85 4.88
N ARG A 236 -5.75 17.79 4.20
CA ARG A 236 -6.55 17.05 3.20
C ARG A 236 -7.71 16.30 3.83
N VAL A 237 -7.54 15.76 5.04
CA VAL A 237 -8.63 15.12 5.80
C VAL A 237 -9.69 16.14 6.16
N ILE A 238 -9.32 17.33 6.66
CA ILE A 238 -10.27 18.42 6.98
C ILE A 238 -11.10 18.79 5.72
N GLN A 239 -10.44 19.00 4.59
CA GLN A 239 -11.10 19.30 3.31
C GLN A 239 -12.02 18.17 2.84
N HIS A 240 -11.58 16.92 2.98
CA HIS A 240 -12.36 15.74 2.65
C HIS A 240 -13.68 15.67 3.45
N CYS A 241 -13.65 16.13 4.70
CA CYS A 241 -14.80 16.18 5.58
C CYS A 241 -15.66 17.46 5.43
N GLY A 242 -15.38 18.28 4.42
CA GLY A 242 -16.15 19.51 4.14
C GLY A 242 -15.81 20.69 5.05
N GLY A 243 -14.69 20.64 5.77
CA GLY A 243 -14.16 21.74 6.56
C GLY A 243 -13.19 22.63 5.77
N GLU A 244 -13.07 23.89 6.21
CA GLU A 244 -12.08 24.85 5.72
C GLU A 244 -10.90 24.89 6.68
N PRO A 245 -9.70 24.34 6.31
CA PRO A 245 -8.54 24.40 7.18
C PRO A 245 -7.98 25.82 7.23
N LEU A 246 -7.93 26.40 8.42
CA LEU A 246 -7.35 27.72 8.64
C LEU A 246 -5.82 27.67 8.45
N PHE A 247 -5.27 28.78 7.93
CA PHE A 247 -3.83 28.93 7.68
C PHE A 247 -3.25 27.94 6.65
N ALA A 248 -4.10 27.38 5.78
CA ALA A 248 -3.65 26.50 4.71
C ALA A 248 -2.65 27.15 3.73
N ASP A 249 -2.76 28.47 3.53
CA ASP A 249 -1.90 29.22 2.62
C ASP A 249 -0.61 29.75 3.28
N ALA A 250 -0.30 29.33 4.52
CA ALA A 250 0.92 29.72 5.20
C ALA A 250 2.16 29.26 4.41
N PRO A 251 3.23 30.10 4.34
CA PRO A 251 4.42 29.80 3.53
C PRO A 251 5.32 28.69 4.12
N VAL A 252 5.09 28.32 5.38
CA VAL A 252 5.83 27.26 6.09
C VAL A 252 4.89 26.12 6.46
N LEU A 253 5.42 24.88 6.50
CA LEU A 253 4.61 23.69 6.73
C LEU A 253 3.96 23.65 8.13
N VAL A 254 4.65 24.22 9.12
CA VAL A 254 4.19 24.27 10.52
C VAL A 254 4.32 25.73 10.99
N PRO A 255 3.32 26.58 10.72
CA PRO A 255 3.37 27.97 11.16
C PRO A 255 3.05 28.12 12.65
N GLU A 256 3.75 29.02 13.30
CA GLU A 256 3.39 29.56 14.62
C GLU A 256 2.29 30.60 14.45
N ILE A 257 1.25 30.54 15.28
CA ILE A 257 0.06 31.38 15.16
C ILE A 257 -0.04 32.28 16.38
N GLY A 258 0.02 33.60 16.14
CA GLY A 258 -0.25 34.60 17.18
C GLY A 258 -1.74 34.67 17.52
N TRP A 259 -2.03 35.11 18.77
CA TRP A 259 -3.41 35.24 19.25
C TRP A 259 -4.27 36.16 18.40
N GLU A 260 -3.73 37.28 17.92
CA GLU A 260 -4.43 38.22 17.06
C GLU A 260 -4.86 37.57 15.73
N ALA A 261 -3.94 36.81 15.14
CA ALA A 261 -4.23 36.08 13.88
C ALA A 261 -5.33 35.04 14.08
N LEU A 262 -5.28 34.31 15.19
CA LEU A 262 -6.29 33.30 15.54
C LEU A 262 -7.67 33.93 15.80
N LEU A 263 -7.71 35.04 16.55
CA LEU A 263 -8.95 35.79 16.80
C LEU A 263 -9.57 36.33 15.53
N LEU A 264 -8.75 36.85 14.61
CA LEU A 264 -9.20 37.32 13.29
C LEU A 264 -9.69 36.16 12.41
N ALA A 265 -9.02 35.02 12.46
CA ALA A 265 -9.41 33.82 11.72
C ALA A 265 -10.73 33.20 12.25
N ARG A 266 -11.16 33.53 13.49
CA ARG A 266 -12.42 33.10 14.09
C ARG A 266 -12.69 31.60 13.88
N PRO A 267 -11.85 30.67 14.41
CA PRO A 267 -12.08 29.24 14.28
C PRO A 267 -13.47 28.86 14.82
N GLN A 268 -14.19 28.06 14.06
CA GLN A 268 -15.49 27.52 14.44
C GLN A 268 -15.34 26.10 15.01
N VAL A 269 -14.22 25.45 14.72
CA VAL A 269 -13.85 24.14 15.22
C VAL A 269 -12.37 24.15 15.57
N ILE A 270 -12.00 23.57 16.69
CA ILE A 270 -10.60 23.29 17.04
C ILE A 270 -10.44 21.76 17.18
N VAL A 271 -9.46 21.21 16.49
CA VAL A 271 -9.15 19.79 16.51
C VAL A 271 -7.70 19.60 16.96
N ALA A 272 -7.46 18.67 17.84
CA ALA A 272 -6.10 18.28 18.24
C ALA A 272 -5.88 16.77 18.14
N ALA A 273 -4.63 16.37 17.87
CA ALA A 273 -4.19 14.99 18.01
C ALA A 273 -3.92 14.71 19.49
N ALA A 274 -4.87 14.14 20.20
CA ALA A 274 -4.79 13.89 21.64
C ALA A 274 -5.52 12.60 22.03
N LYS A 275 -4.99 11.92 23.06
CA LYS A 275 -5.59 10.67 23.57
C LYS A 275 -6.77 10.90 24.50
N ASP A 276 -6.86 12.12 25.03
CA ASP A 276 -7.91 12.56 25.93
C ASP A 276 -8.21 14.06 25.70
N ASP A 277 -9.16 14.61 26.43
CA ASP A 277 -9.62 15.99 26.29
C ASP A 277 -8.90 16.98 27.21
N ALA A 278 -7.84 16.56 27.94
CA ALA A 278 -7.13 17.44 28.88
C ALA A 278 -6.53 18.68 28.19
N TRP A 279 -6.16 18.60 26.91
CA TRP A 279 -5.67 19.72 26.10
C TRP A 279 -6.69 20.85 25.96
N GLN A 280 -7.99 20.57 26.09
CA GLN A 280 -9.07 21.57 25.97
C GLN A 280 -9.01 22.61 27.09
N ALA A 281 -8.41 22.26 28.26
CA ALA A 281 -8.22 23.19 29.36
C ALA A 281 -7.37 24.42 28.97
N PHE A 282 -6.49 24.30 27.95
CA PHE A 282 -5.75 25.42 27.39
C PHE A 282 -6.66 26.52 26.84
N TRP A 283 -7.86 26.17 26.37
CA TRP A 283 -8.82 27.08 25.75
C TRP A 283 -9.79 27.71 26.76
N ALA A 284 -9.76 27.30 28.03
CA ALA A 284 -10.59 27.91 29.06
C ALA A 284 -10.32 29.42 29.18
N GLY A 285 -11.39 30.22 29.21
CA GLY A 285 -11.28 31.68 29.25
C GLY A 285 -11.10 32.37 27.88
N HIS A 286 -11.16 31.60 26.78
CA HIS A 286 -11.04 32.16 25.42
C HIS A 286 -12.36 32.10 24.63
N GLU A 287 -13.49 32.41 25.30
CA GLU A 287 -14.83 32.37 24.74
C GLU A 287 -15.06 33.39 23.60
N ALA A 288 -14.11 34.32 23.37
CA ALA A 288 -14.10 35.17 22.20
C ALA A 288 -13.92 34.35 20.90
N LEU A 289 -13.38 33.12 20.99
CA LEU A 289 -13.29 32.22 19.85
C LEU A 289 -14.59 31.44 19.68
N PRO A 290 -15.22 31.46 18.50
CA PRO A 290 -16.47 30.73 18.24
C PRO A 290 -16.42 29.25 18.62
N ALA A 291 -15.30 28.57 18.35
CA ALA A 291 -15.11 27.16 18.72
C ALA A 291 -15.20 26.92 20.21
N VAL A 292 -14.65 27.81 21.04
CA VAL A 292 -14.69 27.71 22.50
C VAL A 292 -16.09 27.98 23.01
N ALA A 293 -16.72 29.06 22.52
CA ALA A 293 -18.07 29.44 22.90
C ALA A 293 -19.11 28.35 22.56
N SER A 294 -18.92 27.63 21.45
CA SER A 294 -19.82 26.57 20.99
C SER A 294 -19.46 25.18 21.51
N GLY A 295 -18.33 25.02 22.21
CA GLY A 295 -17.84 23.73 22.69
C GLY A 295 -17.49 22.76 21.55
N THR A 296 -17.01 23.28 20.40
CA THR A 296 -16.66 22.48 19.22
C THR A 296 -15.14 22.20 19.20
N LEU A 297 -14.70 21.52 20.24
CA LEU A 297 -13.32 21.12 20.49
C LEU A 297 -13.25 19.60 20.43
N TYR A 298 -12.47 19.01 19.51
CA TYR A 298 -12.48 17.57 19.27
C TYR A 298 -11.08 16.96 19.32
N SER A 299 -10.97 15.79 19.92
CA SER A 299 -9.75 14.99 20.00
C SER A 299 -9.74 13.90 18.93
N LEU A 300 -8.64 13.74 18.22
CA LEU A 300 -8.40 12.63 17.31
C LEU A 300 -7.27 11.74 17.86
N ASP A 301 -7.36 10.44 17.59
CA ASP A 301 -6.27 9.51 17.89
C ASP A 301 -4.97 9.98 17.21
N PRO A 302 -3.93 10.36 17.98
CA PRO A 302 -2.69 10.89 17.43
C PRO A 302 -1.97 9.90 16.52
N ASP A 303 -2.05 8.58 16.82
CA ASP A 303 -1.40 7.56 16.02
C ASP A 303 -2.12 7.32 14.68
N ALA A 304 -3.44 7.54 14.63
CA ALA A 304 -4.20 7.38 13.41
C ALA A 304 -4.14 8.61 12.49
N VAL A 305 -4.17 9.84 13.08
CA VAL A 305 -4.22 11.09 12.30
C VAL A 305 -2.83 11.54 11.82
N SER A 306 -1.76 11.24 12.59
CA SER A 306 -0.42 11.70 12.26
C SER A 306 0.37 10.73 11.36
N ARG A 307 -0.14 9.52 11.13
CA ARG A 307 0.50 8.51 10.29
C ARG A 307 -0.23 8.40 8.95
N PRO A 308 0.40 8.78 7.82
CA PRO A 308 -0.23 8.70 6.50
C PRO A 308 -0.28 7.25 5.97
N GLY A 309 -1.01 6.39 6.66
CA GLY A 309 -1.18 4.97 6.38
C GLY A 309 -2.65 4.53 6.49
N PRO A 310 -2.93 3.22 6.55
CA PRO A 310 -4.29 2.67 6.45
C PRO A 310 -5.25 3.16 7.54
N ARG A 311 -4.72 3.48 8.76
CA ARG A 311 -5.54 3.97 9.88
C ARG A 311 -6.01 5.41 9.70
N LEU A 312 -5.42 6.16 8.77
CA LEU A 312 -5.88 7.52 8.48
C LEU A 312 -7.36 7.54 8.03
N ALA A 313 -7.87 6.47 7.40
CA ALA A 313 -9.28 6.35 7.08
C ALA A 313 -10.19 6.30 8.33
N GLN A 314 -9.68 5.78 9.45
CA GLN A 314 -10.41 5.81 10.74
C GLN A 314 -10.43 7.24 11.30
N ALA A 315 -9.28 7.93 11.30
CA ALA A 315 -9.20 9.33 11.72
C ALA A 315 -10.07 10.24 10.83
N ALA A 316 -10.13 9.98 9.52
CA ALA A 316 -11.00 10.70 8.60
C ALA A 316 -12.49 10.50 8.95
N ARG A 317 -12.94 9.29 9.23
CA ARG A 317 -14.33 9.04 9.67
C ARG A 317 -14.67 9.81 10.94
N GLN A 318 -13.76 9.80 11.93
CA GLN A 318 -13.97 10.55 13.18
C GLN A 318 -14.03 12.05 12.89
N MET A 319 -13.06 12.60 12.19
CA MET A 319 -13.02 14.01 11.79
C MET A 319 -14.31 14.44 11.07
N CYS A 320 -14.79 13.62 10.12
CA CYS A 320 -16.01 13.94 9.39
C CYS A 320 -17.24 13.95 10.30
N ALA A 321 -17.34 13.01 11.26
CA ALA A 321 -18.41 13.01 12.24
C ALA A 321 -18.35 14.23 13.17
N ASP A 322 -17.16 14.61 13.63
CA ASP A 322 -16.93 15.77 14.48
C ASP A 322 -17.29 17.07 13.78
N LEU A 323 -16.92 17.22 12.50
CA LEU A 323 -17.27 18.41 11.71
C LEU A 323 -18.78 18.50 11.43
N ALA A 324 -19.44 17.36 11.25
CA ALA A 324 -20.91 17.33 11.11
C ALA A 324 -21.61 17.74 12.41
N ASP A 325 -21.16 17.25 13.57
CA ASP A 325 -21.66 17.67 14.88
C ASP A 325 -21.43 19.16 15.10
N ALA A 326 -20.22 19.66 14.78
CA ALA A 326 -19.92 21.09 14.86
C ALA A 326 -20.84 21.93 13.99
N ALA A 327 -21.07 21.53 12.74
CA ALA A 327 -21.98 22.24 11.84
C ALA A 327 -23.41 22.30 12.38
N ALA A 328 -23.90 21.21 12.96
CA ALA A 328 -25.23 21.17 13.58
C ALA A 328 -25.32 22.10 14.81
N ARG A 329 -24.31 22.12 15.69
CA ARG A 329 -24.25 23.03 16.85
C ARG A 329 -24.20 24.49 16.43
N LEU A 330 -23.38 24.83 15.44
CA LEU A 330 -23.26 26.19 14.92
C LEU A 330 -24.57 26.68 14.28
N ALA A 331 -25.29 25.82 13.58
CA ALA A 331 -26.60 26.14 13.00
C ALA A 331 -27.64 26.41 14.08
N SER A 332 -27.63 25.66 15.19
CA SER A 332 -28.59 25.82 16.31
C SER A 332 -28.30 27.07 17.17
N SER A 333 -27.05 27.55 17.19
CA SER A 333 -26.60 28.73 17.94
C SER A 333 -26.78 30.05 17.17
N SER A 334 -27.06 30.00 15.86
CA SER A 334 -27.39 31.19 15.07
C SER A 334 -28.81 31.67 15.45
N PRO A 335 -28.99 32.92 15.93
CA PRO A 335 -30.34 33.46 16.19
C PRO A 335 -31.14 33.38 14.89
N SER A 336 -32.35 32.90 14.92
CA SER A 336 -33.31 33.00 13.80
C SER A 336 -33.44 34.48 13.46
N GLU A 337 -32.73 34.97 12.40
CA GLU A 337 -32.96 36.29 11.86
C GLU A 337 -34.41 36.37 11.40
N GLY A 338 -35.18 37.08 12.25
CA GLY A 338 -36.32 37.86 11.88
C GLY A 338 -37.39 37.27 10.95
N GLN A 339 -38.35 36.56 11.50
CA GLN A 339 -39.72 36.82 11.15
C GLN A 339 -40.11 38.07 11.93
N GLY A 340 -39.70 39.24 11.41
CA GLY A 340 -40.14 40.56 11.82
C GLY A 340 -40.81 41.21 10.61
N GLN A 341 -42.10 41.28 10.69
CA GLN A 341 -43.06 41.93 9.79
C GLN A 341 -42.65 43.33 9.37
#